data_cf34bd2ed347bf92488db4ea2bd1dfb5
#
_entry.id   cf34bd2ed347bf92488db4ea2bd1dfb5
#
_cell.length_a   1.000
_cell.length_b   1.000
_cell.length_c   1.000
_cell.angle_alpha   90.00
_cell.angle_beta   90.00
_cell.angle_gamma   90.00
#
_symmetry.space_group_name_H-M   'P 1'
#
loop_
_entity.id
_entity.type
_entity.pdbx_description
1 polymer ?
#
loop_
_entity_poly.entity_id
_entity_poly.type
_entity_poly.pdbx_seq_one_letter_code
_entity_poly.pdbx_strand_id
1 'polypeptide(L)'
;LMEYSIHDAIRAGFTKVVFIVKPEILGLVRTLCGDSLRGKTTRGGKPLEVCYAFQDFESLPAFYTLPAGRTKPFGTTHAVLCARDYVNEPFCVINADDYYAVDAYRTIYEELGKLAPSGESTMVGYLLRNTVSAHGTVSRGVCHVEDGHLTGIHEALKIQLFPDGTIADVADGQRRELAADMPVSMNFWGFMPSIFDQMEEYLDDFLRALPPEEIKAECLLPNMVGDLLKKGRLSVSVLHSADRWFGMTYHQDRQAVARELARLHENGTYPPTLRS
;
A
#
# COMPACT_ATOMS: atom_id res chain seq x y z
N LEU A 1 -12.12 7.07 1.19
CA LEU A 1 -10.69 7.34 1.03
C LEU A 1 -10.24 6.96 -0.38
N MET A 2 -10.59 5.79 -0.89
CA MET A 2 -10.23 5.29 -2.22
C MET A 2 -10.50 6.31 -3.36
N GLU A 3 -11.63 7.02 -3.36
CA GLU A 3 -11.92 8.06 -4.38
C GLU A 3 -10.91 9.21 -4.36
N TYR A 4 -10.41 9.62 -3.20
CA TYR A 4 -9.35 10.62 -3.06
C TYR A 4 -8.03 10.11 -3.64
N SER A 5 -7.65 8.89 -3.29
CA SER A 5 -6.44 8.25 -3.80
C SER A 5 -6.44 8.17 -5.33
N ILE A 6 -7.57 7.78 -5.94
CA ILE A 6 -7.71 7.72 -7.39
C ILE A 6 -7.68 9.13 -8.01
N HIS A 7 -8.35 10.11 -7.40
CA HIS A 7 -8.32 11.49 -7.85
C HIS A 7 -6.91 12.04 -7.88
N ASP A 8 -6.14 11.83 -6.82
CA ASP A 8 -4.76 12.31 -6.70
C ASP A 8 -3.82 11.58 -7.67
N ALA A 9 -4.00 10.28 -7.86
CA ALA A 9 -3.26 9.51 -8.86
C ALA A 9 -3.49 10.04 -10.29
N ILE A 10 -4.74 10.31 -10.68
CA ILE A 10 -5.06 10.88 -11.99
C ILE A 10 -4.40 12.26 -12.15
N ARG A 11 -4.46 13.10 -11.13
CA ARG A 11 -3.82 14.43 -11.14
C ARG A 11 -2.30 14.34 -11.25
N ALA A 12 -1.69 13.35 -10.63
CA ALA A 12 -0.24 13.11 -10.72
C ALA A 12 0.17 12.68 -12.14
N GLY A 13 -0.69 11.97 -12.87
CA GLY A 13 -0.44 11.54 -14.24
C GLY A 13 -0.69 10.06 -14.50
N PHE A 14 -1.11 9.29 -13.50
CA PHE A 14 -1.48 7.90 -13.70
C PHE A 14 -2.67 7.77 -14.64
N THR A 15 -2.63 6.75 -15.50
CA THR A 15 -3.59 6.57 -16.59
C THR A 15 -4.42 5.31 -16.47
N LYS A 16 -4.11 4.48 -15.47
CA LYS A 16 -4.76 3.20 -15.22
C LYS A 16 -4.99 3.00 -13.73
N VAL A 17 -6.12 2.39 -13.39
CA VAL A 17 -6.44 1.91 -12.04
C VAL A 17 -6.76 0.42 -12.13
N VAL A 18 -6.07 -0.38 -11.34
CA VAL A 18 -6.35 -1.82 -11.20
C VAL A 18 -6.86 -2.07 -9.79
N PHE A 19 -8.14 -2.42 -9.67
CA PHE A 19 -8.72 -2.85 -8.40
C PHE A 19 -8.41 -4.33 -8.17
N ILE A 20 -7.71 -4.64 -7.09
CA ILE A 20 -7.48 -6.02 -6.66
C ILE A 20 -8.55 -6.35 -5.63
N VAL A 21 -9.45 -7.24 -5.99
CA VAL A 21 -10.67 -7.53 -5.21
C VAL A 21 -10.89 -9.03 -5.07
N LYS A 22 -11.64 -9.41 -4.05
CA LYS A 22 -12.24 -10.75 -4.03
C LYS A 22 -13.46 -10.76 -4.96
N PRO A 23 -13.77 -11.88 -5.64
CA PRO A 23 -14.92 -11.96 -6.55
C PRO A 23 -16.24 -11.48 -5.93
N GLU A 24 -16.46 -11.80 -4.63
CA GLU A 24 -17.69 -11.52 -3.91
C GLU A 24 -17.96 -10.01 -3.73
N ILE A 25 -16.90 -9.18 -3.68
CA ILE A 25 -17.03 -7.73 -3.45
C ILE A 25 -16.96 -6.90 -4.75
N LEU A 26 -16.76 -7.54 -5.91
CA LEU A 26 -16.64 -6.84 -7.20
C LEU A 26 -17.82 -5.89 -7.45
N GLY A 27 -19.06 -6.37 -7.26
CA GLY A 27 -20.26 -5.56 -7.47
C GLY A 27 -20.29 -4.32 -6.59
N LEU A 28 -19.90 -4.47 -5.32
CA LEU A 28 -19.81 -3.36 -4.37
C LEU A 28 -18.75 -2.32 -4.81
N VAL A 29 -17.55 -2.77 -5.15
CA VAL A 29 -16.46 -1.87 -5.56
C VAL A 29 -16.81 -1.13 -6.85
N ARG A 30 -17.43 -1.81 -7.83
CA ARG A 30 -17.93 -1.16 -9.06
C ARG A 30 -18.95 -0.08 -8.75
N THR A 31 -19.93 -0.34 -7.93
CA THR A 31 -20.99 0.63 -7.56
C THR A 31 -20.42 1.81 -6.78
N LEU A 32 -19.54 1.55 -5.80
CA LEU A 32 -19.03 2.61 -4.92
C LEU A 32 -18.02 3.51 -5.61
N CYS A 33 -17.18 2.96 -6.48
CA CYS A 33 -16.03 3.67 -7.03
C CYS A 33 -15.88 3.47 -8.55
N GLY A 34 -15.91 2.23 -9.03
CA GLY A 34 -15.60 1.90 -10.42
C GLY A 34 -16.49 2.56 -11.46
N ASP A 35 -17.79 2.63 -11.22
CA ASP A 35 -18.74 3.22 -12.16
C ASP A 35 -18.59 4.74 -12.25
N SER A 36 -18.16 5.43 -11.19
CA SER A 36 -17.89 6.87 -11.19
C SER A 36 -16.61 7.24 -11.97
N LEU A 37 -15.76 6.26 -12.27
CA LEU A 37 -14.52 6.45 -13.04
C LEU A 37 -14.75 6.32 -14.55
N ARG A 38 -15.88 5.76 -14.96
CA ARG A 38 -16.22 5.64 -16.39
C ARG A 38 -16.35 7.01 -17.03
N GLY A 39 -15.62 7.22 -18.11
CA GLY A 39 -15.61 8.49 -18.83
C GLY A 39 -14.70 9.56 -18.23
N LYS A 40 -14.05 9.32 -17.08
CA LYS A 40 -12.99 10.21 -16.61
C LYS A 40 -11.80 10.17 -17.58
N THR A 41 -11.17 11.31 -17.73
CA THR A 41 -9.99 11.47 -18.57
C THR A 41 -8.76 11.70 -17.72
N THR A 42 -7.64 11.18 -18.18
CA THR A 42 -6.31 11.42 -17.60
C THR A 42 -5.85 12.85 -17.88
N ARG A 43 -4.78 13.28 -17.23
CA ARG A 43 -4.15 14.59 -17.47
C ARG A 43 -3.79 14.82 -18.95
N GLY A 44 -3.52 13.75 -19.71
CA GLY A 44 -3.24 13.79 -21.15
C GLY A 44 -4.49 13.75 -22.05
N GLY A 45 -5.70 13.85 -21.50
CA GLY A 45 -6.97 13.84 -22.25
C GLY A 45 -7.40 12.46 -22.77
N LYS A 46 -6.69 11.38 -22.41
CA LYS A 46 -7.08 10.01 -22.78
C LYS A 46 -8.05 9.44 -21.74
N PRO A 47 -8.96 8.53 -22.11
CA PRO A 47 -9.81 7.83 -21.15
C PRO A 47 -8.97 7.13 -20.06
N LEU A 48 -9.44 7.19 -18.81
CA LEU A 48 -8.86 6.41 -17.72
C LEU A 48 -9.17 4.93 -17.94
N GLU A 49 -8.13 4.09 -17.90
CA GLU A 49 -8.29 2.64 -17.95
C GLU A 49 -8.64 2.12 -16.56
N VAL A 50 -9.67 1.27 -16.45
CA VAL A 50 -10.10 0.68 -15.18
C VAL A 50 -10.19 -0.83 -15.32
N CYS A 51 -9.37 -1.54 -14.57
CA CYS A 51 -9.28 -3.00 -14.57
C CYS A 51 -9.64 -3.57 -13.19
N TYR A 52 -10.01 -4.85 -13.17
CA TYR A 52 -10.32 -5.60 -11.96
C TYR A 52 -9.55 -6.93 -11.98
N ALA A 53 -8.63 -7.09 -11.04
CA ALA A 53 -7.90 -8.32 -10.80
C ALA A 53 -8.54 -9.06 -9.62
N PHE A 54 -8.57 -10.39 -9.67
CA PHE A 54 -9.14 -11.19 -8.59
C PHE A 54 -8.05 -11.82 -7.75
N GLN A 55 -8.08 -11.55 -6.45
CA GLN A 55 -7.30 -12.32 -5.50
C GLN A 55 -8.16 -13.48 -5.01
N ASP A 56 -7.97 -14.63 -5.62
CA ASP A 56 -8.66 -15.88 -5.31
C ASP A 56 -7.66 -17.04 -5.12
N PHE A 57 -8.15 -18.24 -4.93
CA PHE A 57 -7.32 -19.42 -4.79
C PHE A 57 -7.05 -20.16 -6.13
N GLU A 58 -7.73 -19.76 -7.21
CA GLU A 58 -7.53 -20.33 -8.55
C GLU A 58 -6.22 -19.81 -9.18
N SER A 59 -5.76 -18.63 -8.74
CA SER A 59 -4.50 -18.00 -9.17
C SER A 59 -3.25 -18.61 -8.50
N LEU A 60 -3.40 -19.59 -7.60
CA LEU A 60 -2.27 -20.23 -6.93
C LEU A 60 -1.51 -21.17 -7.85
N PRO A 61 -0.18 -21.36 -7.63
CA PRO A 61 0.63 -22.27 -8.40
C PRO A 61 0.10 -23.72 -8.35
N ALA A 62 0.16 -24.43 -9.46
CA ALA A 62 -0.37 -25.80 -9.59
C ALA A 62 0.23 -26.82 -8.62
N PHE A 63 1.43 -26.55 -8.08
CA PHE A 63 2.05 -27.44 -7.09
C PHE A 63 1.46 -27.31 -5.68
N TYR A 64 0.72 -26.21 -5.40
CA TYR A 64 0.22 -25.94 -4.06
C TYR A 64 -1.18 -26.50 -3.86
N THR A 65 -1.34 -27.28 -2.79
CA THR A 65 -2.64 -27.80 -2.37
C THR A 65 -3.20 -26.95 -1.24
N LEU A 66 -4.36 -26.34 -1.47
CA LEU A 66 -5.03 -25.49 -0.49
C LEU A 66 -5.45 -26.30 0.74
N PRO A 67 -5.03 -25.97 1.96
CA PRO A 67 -5.46 -26.65 3.19
C PRO A 67 -6.98 -26.53 3.40
N ALA A 68 -7.58 -27.62 3.89
CA ALA A 68 -8.99 -27.60 4.26
C ALA A 68 -9.29 -26.52 5.32
N GLY A 69 -10.32 -25.72 5.09
CA GLY A 69 -10.74 -24.64 5.99
C GLY A 69 -9.99 -23.34 5.83
N ARG A 70 -9.03 -23.21 4.91
CA ARG A 70 -8.42 -21.93 4.62
C ARG A 70 -9.40 -21.03 3.83
N THR A 71 -9.72 -19.88 4.41
CA THR A 71 -10.54 -18.83 3.79
C THR A 71 -9.77 -17.52 3.63
N LYS A 72 -8.61 -17.40 4.31
CA LYS A 72 -7.78 -16.20 4.31
C LYS A 72 -6.90 -16.20 3.05
N PRO A 73 -6.89 -15.10 2.25
CA PRO A 73 -5.96 -14.93 1.14
C PRO A 73 -4.49 -14.97 1.58
N PHE A 74 -3.57 -15.15 0.63
CA PHE A 74 -2.14 -15.24 0.91
C PHE A 74 -1.42 -13.89 1.06
N GLY A 75 -2.11 -12.85 1.45
CA GLY A 75 -1.50 -11.56 1.79
C GLY A 75 -1.27 -10.65 0.58
N THR A 76 -0.53 -9.56 0.82
CA THR A 76 -0.41 -8.43 -0.12
C THR A 76 0.51 -8.73 -1.31
N THR A 77 1.53 -9.58 -1.16
CA THR A 77 2.36 -10.00 -2.31
C THR A 77 1.52 -10.77 -3.32
N HIS A 78 0.72 -11.74 -2.87
CA HIS A 78 -0.18 -12.48 -3.74
C HIS A 78 -1.23 -11.56 -4.39
N ALA A 79 -1.79 -10.61 -3.61
CA ALA A 79 -2.74 -9.66 -4.16
C ALA A 79 -2.16 -8.87 -5.35
N VAL A 80 -0.95 -8.31 -5.19
CA VAL A 80 -0.31 -7.53 -6.25
C VAL A 80 0.04 -8.41 -7.45
N LEU A 81 0.49 -9.64 -7.22
CA LEU A 81 0.80 -10.59 -8.30
C LEU A 81 -0.41 -10.90 -9.16
N CYS A 82 -1.63 -10.97 -8.59
CA CYS A 82 -2.87 -11.16 -9.34
C CYS A 82 -3.17 -10.02 -10.35
N ALA A 83 -2.52 -8.87 -10.22
CA ALA A 83 -2.68 -7.76 -11.16
C ALA A 83 -1.71 -7.83 -12.36
N ARG A 84 -0.80 -8.80 -12.42
CA ARG A 84 0.28 -8.91 -13.42
C ARG A 84 -0.20 -8.74 -14.86
N ASP A 85 -1.28 -9.41 -15.25
CA ASP A 85 -1.78 -9.39 -16.63
C ASP A 85 -2.38 -8.05 -17.06
N TYR A 86 -2.61 -7.15 -16.11
CA TYR A 86 -3.17 -5.82 -16.35
C TYR A 86 -2.12 -4.71 -16.34
N VAL A 87 -0.86 -5.02 -15.95
CA VAL A 87 0.16 -3.99 -15.67
C VAL A 87 1.44 -4.25 -16.48
N ASN A 88 1.69 -3.39 -17.47
CA ASN A 88 2.88 -3.44 -18.34
C ASN A 88 3.73 -2.17 -18.24
N GLU A 89 3.33 -1.21 -17.43
CA GLU A 89 3.98 0.08 -17.17
C GLU A 89 4.41 0.19 -15.72
N PRO A 90 5.32 1.14 -15.38
CA PRO A 90 5.63 1.47 -13.98
C PRO A 90 4.36 1.76 -13.19
N PHE A 91 4.24 1.24 -11.98
CA PHE A 91 3.01 1.29 -11.21
C PHE A 91 3.21 1.55 -9.74
N CYS A 92 2.16 2.02 -9.07
CA CYS A 92 2.10 2.13 -7.62
C CYS A 92 1.16 1.10 -7.01
N VAL A 93 1.50 0.66 -5.82
CA VAL A 93 0.63 -0.13 -4.94
C VAL A 93 0.23 0.73 -3.75
N ILE A 94 -1.06 0.72 -3.41
CA ILE A 94 -1.62 1.40 -2.24
C ILE A 94 -2.67 0.53 -1.56
N ASN A 95 -2.95 0.82 -0.29
CA ASN A 95 -4.14 0.30 0.38
C ASN A 95 -5.37 1.13 -0.03
N ALA A 96 -6.49 0.47 -0.29
CA ALA A 96 -7.71 1.13 -0.77
C ALA A 96 -8.43 1.96 0.31
N ASP A 97 -8.15 1.69 1.58
CA ASP A 97 -8.78 2.30 2.76
C ASP A 97 -7.90 3.37 3.44
N ASP A 98 -6.80 3.76 2.80
CA ASP A 98 -5.87 4.78 3.27
C ASP A 98 -5.96 6.08 2.45
N TYR A 99 -5.62 7.19 3.10
CA TYR A 99 -5.41 8.50 2.48
C TYR A 99 -3.92 8.86 2.53
N TYR A 100 -3.33 9.13 1.37
CA TYR A 100 -1.89 9.30 1.22
C TYR A 100 -1.45 10.74 0.95
N ALA A 101 -2.41 11.65 0.74
CA ALA A 101 -2.23 13.04 0.35
C ALA A 101 -1.69 13.29 -1.07
N VAL A 102 -1.90 14.52 -1.55
CA VAL A 102 -1.71 14.89 -2.97
C VAL A 102 -0.25 14.80 -3.41
N ASP A 103 0.66 15.33 -2.59
CA ASP A 103 2.07 15.44 -2.96
C ASP A 103 2.76 14.08 -3.03
N ALA A 104 2.31 13.11 -2.24
CA ALA A 104 2.85 11.76 -2.28
C ALA A 104 2.67 11.11 -3.66
N TYR A 105 1.50 11.27 -4.28
CA TYR A 105 1.24 10.75 -5.62
C TYR A 105 2.08 11.44 -6.71
N ARG A 106 2.24 12.75 -6.62
CA ARG A 106 3.08 13.50 -7.56
C ARG A 106 4.53 13.05 -7.47
N THR A 107 5.04 12.99 -6.25
CA THR A 107 6.45 12.65 -6.00
C THR A 107 6.80 11.24 -6.45
N ILE A 108 5.94 10.25 -6.14
CA ILE A 108 6.19 8.85 -6.56
C ILE A 108 6.02 8.69 -8.08
N TYR A 109 5.09 9.41 -8.72
CA TYR A 109 4.91 9.39 -10.16
C TYR A 109 6.16 9.90 -10.89
N GLU A 110 6.74 11.00 -10.42
CA GLU A 110 7.98 11.57 -10.97
C GLU A 110 9.18 10.64 -10.77
N GLU A 111 9.25 9.94 -9.64
CA GLU A 111 10.34 9.00 -9.36
C GLU A 111 10.24 7.74 -10.19
N LEU A 112 9.05 7.18 -10.39
CA LEU A 112 8.84 6.02 -11.25
C LEU A 112 9.41 6.22 -12.66
N GLY A 113 9.35 7.45 -13.19
CA GLY A 113 9.91 7.78 -14.50
C GLY A 113 11.44 7.77 -14.57
N LYS A 114 12.14 7.64 -13.44
CA LYS A 114 13.60 7.65 -13.34
C LYS A 114 14.20 6.27 -13.05
N LEU A 115 13.37 5.33 -12.56
CA LEU A 115 13.82 4.00 -12.17
C LEU A 115 14.35 3.20 -13.36
N ALA A 116 15.39 2.41 -13.11
CA ALA A 116 15.85 1.41 -14.07
C ALA A 116 14.75 0.34 -14.30
N PRO A 117 14.73 -0.29 -15.48
CA PRO A 117 13.69 -1.30 -15.82
C PRO A 117 13.64 -2.50 -14.87
N SER A 118 14.69 -2.75 -14.10
CA SER A 118 14.75 -3.86 -13.14
C SER A 118 15.72 -3.54 -11.99
N GLY A 119 15.49 -4.17 -10.86
CA GLY A 119 16.33 -4.06 -9.67
C GLY A 119 16.12 -2.78 -8.85
N GLU A 120 15.32 -1.84 -9.34
CA GLU A 120 15.01 -0.60 -8.64
C GLU A 120 13.52 -0.49 -8.35
N SER A 121 13.21 0.13 -7.22
CA SER A 121 11.86 0.44 -6.75
C SER A 121 11.91 1.70 -5.92
N THR A 122 10.74 2.21 -5.57
CA THR A 122 10.62 3.38 -4.70
C THR A 122 9.47 3.19 -3.71
N MET A 123 9.47 3.98 -2.65
CA MET A 123 8.36 4.04 -1.71
C MET A 123 8.19 5.46 -1.16
N VAL A 124 6.98 5.77 -0.71
CA VAL A 124 6.76 6.95 0.11
C VAL A 124 6.81 6.56 1.58
N GLY A 125 7.78 7.12 2.30
CA GLY A 125 7.91 7.00 3.75
C GLY A 125 7.17 8.14 4.45
N TYR A 126 6.40 7.80 5.47
CA TYR A 126 5.69 8.75 6.32
C TYR A 126 6.35 8.85 7.68
N LEU A 127 6.29 10.01 8.31
CA LEU A 127 6.80 10.18 9.67
C LEU A 127 5.91 9.41 10.64
N LEU A 128 6.50 8.61 11.53
CA LEU A 128 5.76 7.75 12.47
C LEU A 128 4.69 8.55 13.25
N ARG A 129 5.04 9.76 13.75
CA ARG A 129 4.09 10.62 14.48
C ARG A 129 2.82 10.99 13.69
N ASN A 130 2.90 10.95 12.36
CA ASN A 130 1.78 11.27 11.47
C ASN A 130 0.89 10.05 11.17
N THR A 131 1.22 8.86 11.70
CA THR A 131 0.55 7.60 11.37
C THR A 131 0.02 6.84 12.59
N VAL A 132 0.23 7.36 13.80
CA VAL A 132 -0.26 6.76 15.05
C VAL A 132 -1.69 7.18 15.34
N SER A 133 -2.42 6.36 16.11
CA SER A 133 -3.77 6.66 16.59
C SER A 133 -3.74 6.97 18.10
N ALA A 134 -4.58 7.92 18.52
CA ALA A 134 -4.82 8.19 19.94
C ALA A 134 -5.75 7.14 20.59
N HIS A 135 -6.36 6.27 19.80
CA HIS A 135 -7.42 5.34 20.25
C HIS A 135 -6.91 3.92 20.51
N GLY A 136 -5.64 3.64 20.22
CA GLY A 136 -5.05 2.34 20.45
C GLY A 136 -3.76 2.11 19.71
N THR A 137 -3.31 0.85 19.69
CA THR A 137 -2.08 0.45 19.01
C THR A 137 -2.30 0.33 17.51
N VAL A 138 -1.23 0.56 16.74
CA VAL A 138 -1.19 0.38 15.28
C VAL A 138 -0.01 -0.50 14.90
N SER A 139 -0.08 -1.16 13.74
CA SER A 139 1.06 -1.87 13.12
C SER A 139 1.66 -1.03 12.01
N ARG A 140 3.00 -0.95 11.94
CA ARG A 140 3.72 -0.21 10.90
C ARG A 140 4.99 -0.92 10.48
N GLY A 141 5.28 -0.86 9.19
CA GLY A 141 6.59 -1.23 8.67
C GLY A 141 7.61 -0.14 8.98
N VAL A 142 8.39 -0.33 10.04
CA VAL A 142 9.44 0.60 10.45
C VAL A 142 10.61 0.48 9.49
N CYS A 143 11.01 1.61 8.88
CA CYS A 143 12.03 1.68 7.84
C CYS A 143 13.37 2.17 8.40
N HIS A 144 14.45 1.49 8.04
CA HIS A 144 15.82 1.96 8.19
C HIS A 144 16.26 2.55 6.85
N VAL A 145 16.68 3.81 6.86
CA VAL A 145 17.02 4.57 5.65
C VAL A 145 18.40 5.16 5.80
N GLU A 146 19.25 4.94 4.80
CA GLU A 146 20.59 5.53 4.68
C GLU A 146 20.74 6.14 3.28
N ASP A 147 21.23 7.36 3.20
CA ASP A 147 21.44 8.09 1.94
C ASP A 147 20.22 8.07 0.99
N GLY A 148 19.00 8.15 1.58
CA GLY A 148 17.76 8.14 0.82
C GLY A 148 17.31 6.77 0.33
N HIS A 149 17.98 5.69 0.70
CA HIS A 149 17.65 4.32 0.32
C HIS A 149 17.23 3.49 1.53
N LEU A 150 16.28 2.60 1.31
CA LEU A 150 15.83 1.64 2.31
C LEU A 150 16.92 0.58 2.51
N THR A 151 17.44 0.48 3.73
CA THR A 151 18.43 -0.55 4.12
C THR A 151 17.81 -1.69 4.89
N GLY A 152 16.61 -1.49 5.42
CA GLY A 152 15.85 -2.51 6.12
C GLY A 152 14.43 -2.07 6.43
N ILE A 153 13.56 -3.04 6.58
CA ILE A 153 12.19 -2.84 7.04
C ILE A 153 11.78 -3.97 7.97
N HIS A 154 11.10 -3.64 9.05
CA HIS A 154 10.51 -4.64 9.94
C HIS A 154 9.14 -4.20 10.42
N GLU A 155 8.23 -5.14 10.58
CA GLU A 155 6.87 -4.87 11.06
C GLU A 155 6.87 -4.75 12.58
N ALA A 156 6.52 -3.57 13.09
CA ALA A 156 6.24 -3.33 14.50
C ALA A 156 4.72 -3.42 14.72
N LEU A 157 4.28 -4.45 15.45
CA LEU A 157 2.88 -4.87 15.49
C LEU A 157 2.01 -4.10 16.49
N LYS A 158 2.64 -3.43 17.49
CA LYS A 158 1.90 -2.78 18.58
C LYS A 158 2.52 -1.43 18.93
N ILE A 159 2.50 -0.51 18.00
CA ILE A 159 2.96 0.86 18.24
C ILE A 159 1.86 1.65 18.93
N GLN A 160 2.18 2.27 20.05
CA GLN A 160 1.27 3.05 20.89
C GLN A 160 1.78 4.50 21.05
N LEU A 161 0.85 5.44 20.90
CA LEU A 161 1.03 6.83 21.33
C LEU A 161 0.62 6.97 22.78
N PHE A 162 1.51 7.48 23.61
CA PHE A 162 1.26 7.73 25.04
C PHE A 162 0.78 9.18 25.29
N PRO A 163 0.10 9.45 26.42
CA PRO A 163 -0.37 10.81 26.75
C PRO A 163 0.73 11.87 26.87
N ASP A 164 1.95 11.47 27.17
CA ASP A 164 3.13 12.34 27.23
C ASP A 164 3.73 12.65 25.83
N GLY A 165 3.12 12.13 24.77
CA GLY A 165 3.59 12.30 23.40
C GLY A 165 4.64 11.28 22.96
N THR A 166 5.09 10.41 23.85
CA THR A 166 6.04 9.34 23.51
C THR A 166 5.37 8.30 22.62
N ILE A 167 6.10 7.78 21.64
CA ILE A 167 5.67 6.67 20.77
C ILE A 167 6.57 5.47 21.08
N ALA A 168 5.97 4.32 21.30
CA ALA A 168 6.74 3.10 21.57
C ALA A 168 6.07 1.85 20.99
N ASP A 169 6.88 0.87 20.59
CA ASP A 169 6.41 -0.50 20.37
C ASP A 169 6.26 -1.20 21.74
N VAL A 170 5.08 -1.74 21.97
CA VAL A 170 4.71 -2.43 23.21
C VAL A 170 4.45 -3.92 22.98
N ALA A 171 4.99 -4.48 21.92
CA ALA A 171 4.95 -5.91 21.69
C ALA A 171 5.64 -6.68 22.82
N ASP A 172 5.17 -7.89 23.12
CA ASP A 172 5.74 -8.83 24.10
C ASP A 172 5.88 -8.27 25.53
N GLY A 173 5.05 -7.26 25.89
CA GLY A 173 5.09 -6.63 27.20
C GLY A 173 6.31 -5.74 27.46
N GLN A 174 7.13 -5.48 26.45
CA GLN A 174 8.25 -4.55 26.49
C GLN A 174 7.83 -3.20 25.91
N ARG A 175 8.37 -2.11 26.45
CA ARG A 175 8.24 -0.76 25.87
C ARG A 175 9.57 -0.38 25.23
N ARG A 176 9.56 -0.29 23.90
CA ARG A 176 10.72 0.17 23.11
C ARG A 176 10.35 1.50 22.47
N GLU A 177 10.96 2.58 22.92
CA GLU A 177 10.70 3.90 22.38
C GLU A 177 11.14 3.99 20.91
N LEU A 178 10.32 4.63 20.10
CA LEU A 178 10.54 4.88 18.69
C LEU A 178 10.63 6.38 18.43
N ALA A 179 11.58 6.80 17.61
CA ALA A 179 11.70 8.19 17.23
C ALA A 179 10.45 8.65 16.45
N ALA A 180 9.87 9.76 16.84
CA ALA A 180 8.62 10.26 16.27
C ALA A 180 8.75 10.64 14.78
N ASP A 181 9.96 10.95 14.33
CA ASP A 181 10.31 11.34 12.97
C ASP A 181 10.89 10.20 12.12
N MET A 182 10.96 8.99 12.67
CA MET A 182 11.42 7.84 11.88
C MET A 182 10.46 7.55 10.73
N PRO A 183 10.96 7.15 9.56
CA PRO A 183 10.13 6.79 8.43
C PRO A 183 9.45 5.43 8.64
N VAL A 184 8.17 5.36 8.25
CA VAL A 184 7.40 4.12 8.24
C VAL A 184 6.74 3.91 6.89
N SER A 185 6.60 2.65 6.51
CA SER A 185 5.83 2.23 5.34
C SER A 185 4.34 2.19 5.68
N MET A 186 3.57 2.80 4.78
CA MET A 186 2.11 2.70 4.76
C MET A 186 1.63 1.96 3.50
N ASN A 187 2.46 1.04 2.96
CA ASN A 187 2.23 0.30 1.72
C ASN A 187 2.06 1.17 0.47
N PHE A 188 2.70 2.35 0.43
CA PHE A 188 2.77 3.13 -0.78
C PHE A 188 4.09 2.84 -1.50
N TRP A 189 4.04 1.87 -2.42
CA TRP A 189 5.19 1.37 -3.16
C TRP A 189 5.11 1.74 -4.63
N GLY A 190 6.25 2.00 -5.25
CA GLY A 190 6.40 2.17 -6.69
C GLY A 190 7.32 1.11 -7.27
N PHE A 191 6.86 0.43 -8.30
CA PHE A 191 7.55 -0.70 -8.91
C PHE A 191 7.62 -0.60 -10.43
N MET A 192 8.64 -1.24 -10.97
CA MET A 192 8.72 -1.59 -12.39
C MET A 192 8.06 -2.97 -12.63
N PRO A 193 7.49 -3.24 -13.82
CA PRO A 193 6.83 -4.53 -14.11
C PRO A 193 7.70 -5.77 -13.88
N SER A 194 9.02 -5.65 -13.98
CA SER A 194 9.96 -6.75 -13.68
C SER A 194 9.87 -7.29 -12.25
N ILE A 195 9.24 -6.56 -11.33
CA ILE A 195 9.03 -7.01 -9.95
C ILE A 195 8.11 -8.23 -9.88
N PHE A 196 7.21 -8.41 -10.85
CA PHE A 196 6.28 -9.55 -10.84
C PHE A 196 6.98 -10.90 -10.89
N ASP A 197 8.10 -11.02 -11.59
CA ASP A 197 8.89 -12.26 -11.61
C ASP A 197 9.48 -12.57 -10.22
N GLN A 198 9.91 -11.54 -9.51
CA GLN A 198 10.42 -11.69 -8.15
C GLN A 198 9.29 -11.97 -7.14
N MET A 199 8.10 -11.40 -7.35
CA MET A 199 6.91 -11.69 -6.53
C MET A 199 6.46 -13.14 -6.69
N GLU A 200 6.46 -13.66 -7.91
CA GLU A 200 6.11 -15.04 -8.22
C GLU A 200 7.07 -16.00 -7.54
N GLU A 201 8.38 -15.82 -7.74
CA GLU A 201 9.42 -16.63 -7.09
C GLU A 201 9.29 -16.60 -5.56
N TYR A 202 9.09 -15.41 -5.00
CA TYR A 202 8.95 -15.23 -3.56
C TYR A 202 7.70 -15.91 -3.00
N LEU A 203 6.58 -15.81 -3.71
CA LEU A 203 5.33 -16.48 -3.33
C LEU A 203 5.48 -18.00 -3.40
N ASP A 204 6.13 -18.51 -4.44
CA ASP A 204 6.40 -19.94 -4.60
C ASP A 204 7.23 -20.49 -3.43
N ASP A 205 8.32 -19.80 -3.09
CA ASP A 205 9.18 -20.18 -1.96
C ASP A 205 8.41 -20.14 -0.64
N PHE A 206 7.60 -19.09 -0.43
CA PHE A 206 6.73 -18.96 0.73
C PHE A 206 5.75 -20.14 0.84
N LEU A 207 5.05 -20.48 -0.23
CA LEU A 207 4.07 -21.56 -0.25
C LEU A 207 4.72 -22.94 -0.02
N ARG A 208 5.92 -23.19 -0.56
CA ARG A 208 6.68 -24.42 -0.33
C ARG A 208 7.14 -24.59 1.11
N ALA A 209 7.39 -23.49 1.81
CA ALA A 209 7.83 -23.48 3.19
C ALA A 209 6.68 -23.64 4.20
N LEU A 210 5.42 -23.48 3.80
CA LEU A 210 4.29 -23.58 4.69
C LEU A 210 4.02 -25.02 5.14
N PRO A 211 3.71 -25.24 6.44
CA PRO A 211 3.14 -26.51 6.90
C PRO A 211 1.83 -26.82 6.14
N PRO A 212 1.54 -28.11 5.86
CA PRO A 212 0.35 -28.50 5.11
C PRO A 212 -0.99 -28.03 5.73
N GLU A 213 -1.02 -27.81 7.04
CA GLU A 213 -2.23 -27.39 7.78
C GLU A 213 -2.29 -25.88 8.02
N GLU A 214 -1.35 -25.09 7.48
CA GLU A 214 -1.29 -23.66 7.73
C GLU A 214 -2.42 -22.91 7.00
N ILE A 215 -3.35 -22.31 7.76
CA ILE A 215 -4.56 -21.66 7.24
C ILE A 215 -4.57 -20.12 7.39
N LYS A 216 -3.54 -19.51 8.04
CA LYS A 216 -3.55 -18.09 8.39
C LYS A 216 -2.35 -17.29 7.87
N ALA A 217 -1.24 -17.97 7.53
CA ALA A 217 -0.01 -17.30 7.10
C ALA A 217 -0.24 -16.40 5.87
N GLU A 218 0.45 -15.26 5.84
CA GLU A 218 0.35 -14.26 4.77
C GLU A 218 1.73 -13.92 4.22
N CYS A 219 1.85 -13.90 2.92
CA CYS A 219 2.99 -13.39 2.18
C CYS A 219 2.85 -11.87 2.04
N LEU A 220 3.46 -11.13 2.96
CA LEU A 220 3.32 -9.67 3.04
C LEU A 220 4.34 -8.97 2.14
N LEU A 221 3.89 -7.95 1.42
CA LEU A 221 4.72 -7.16 0.50
C LEU A 221 5.93 -6.51 1.20
N PRO A 222 5.81 -5.90 2.39
CA PRO A 222 6.98 -5.36 3.10
C PRO A 222 8.03 -6.43 3.44
N ASN A 223 7.60 -7.65 3.78
CA ASN A 223 8.53 -8.74 4.07
C ASN A 223 9.29 -9.18 2.83
N MET A 224 8.60 -9.33 1.70
CA MET A 224 9.22 -9.62 0.41
C MET A 224 10.26 -8.55 0.04
N VAL A 225 9.89 -7.28 0.12
CA VAL A 225 10.83 -6.17 -0.14
C VAL A 225 12.05 -6.25 0.77
N GLY A 226 11.85 -6.44 2.08
CA GLY A 226 12.93 -6.56 3.05
C GLY A 226 13.88 -7.72 2.76
N ASP A 227 13.36 -8.86 2.31
CA ASP A 227 14.18 -10.02 1.98
C ASP A 227 14.92 -9.86 0.64
N LEU A 228 14.29 -9.21 -0.35
CA LEU A 228 14.97 -8.87 -1.60
C LEU A 228 16.09 -7.85 -1.40
N LEU A 229 15.91 -6.87 -0.51
CA LEU A 229 16.97 -5.94 -0.08
C LEU A 229 18.17 -6.68 0.51
N LYS A 230 17.93 -7.56 1.49
CA LYS A 230 18.99 -8.37 2.13
C LYS A 230 19.76 -9.25 1.13
N LYS A 231 19.08 -9.73 0.10
CA LYS A 231 19.66 -10.54 -0.97
C LYS A 231 20.37 -9.68 -2.05
N GLY A 232 20.32 -8.35 -1.97
CA GLY A 232 20.87 -7.44 -2.98
C GLY A 232 20.16 -7.51 -4.34
N ARG A 233 18.91 -7.99 -4.35
CA ARG A 233 18.12 -8.15 -5.59
C ARG A 233 17.21 -6.96 -5.87
N LEU A 234 17.06 -6.05 -4.91
CA LEU A 234 16.24 -4.84 -5.02
C LEU A 234 16.93 -3.69 -4.32
N SER A 235 16.90 -2.51 -4.93
CA SER A 235 17.18 -1.22 -4.29
C SER A 235 15.89 -0.42 -4.22
N VAL A 236 15.63 0.26 -3.10
CA VAL A 236 14.42 1.04 -2.90
C VAL A 236 14.78 2.46 -2.47
N SER A 237 14.48 3.45 -3.30
CA SER A 237 14.55 4.85 -2.90
C SER A 237 13.38 5.22 -1.99
N VAL A 238 13.66 5.96 -0.91
CA VAL A 238 12.64 6.39 0.05
C VAL A 238 12.34 7.87 -0.16
N LEU A 239 11.14 8.13 -0.65
CA LEU A 239 10.61 9.48 -0.82
C LEU A 239 9.98 9.92 0.50
N HIS A 240 10.28 11.13 0.93
CA HIS A 240 9.73 11.68 2.17
C HIS A 240 8.45 12.44 1.89
N SER A 241 7.38 12.11 2.62
CA SER A 241 6.19 12.95 2.67
C SER A 241 6.06 13.57 4.07
N ALA A 242 5.99 14.91 4.11
CA ALA A 242 5.62 15.64 5.31
C ALA A 242 4.10 15.66 5.51
N ASP A 243 3.34 15.20 4.52
CA ASP A 243 1.91 15.16 4.54
C ASP A 243 1.38 14.20 5.61
N ARG A 244 0.17 14.48 6.06
CA ARG A 244 -0.49 13.63 7.03
C ARG A 244 -1.18 12.48 6.32
N TRP A 245 -0.69 11.26 6.57
CA TRP A 245 -1.43 10.05 6.26
C TRP A 245 -2.56 9.87 7.28
N PHE A 246 -3.68 9.34 6.85
CA PHE A 246 -4.70 8.82 7.75
C PHE A 246 -5.48 7.66 7.11
N GLY A 247 -5.82 6.69 7.97
CA GLY A 247 -6.66 5.56 7.67
C GLY A 247 -7.72 5.40 8.75
N MET A 248 -8.61 4.45 8.58
CA MET A 248 -9.68 4.15 9.53
C MET A 248 -9.36 2.87 10.32
N THR A 249 -8.31 2.90 11.11
CA THR A 249 -7.92 1.75 11.95
C THR A 249 -8.95 1.51 13.06
N TYR A 250 -9.47 2.59 13.65
CA TYR A 250 -10.49 2.57 14.69
C TYR A 250 -11.75 3.30 14.22
N HIS A 251 -12.90 2.84 14.67
CA HIS A 251 -14.19 3.51 14.34
C HIS A 251 -14.20 4.97 14.81
N GLN A 252 -13.51 5.29 15.89
CA GLN A 252 -13.37 6.63 16.44
C GLN A 252 -12.59 7.57 15.51
N ASP A 253 -11.69 7.05 14.68
CA ASP A 253 -10.91 7.85 13.72
C ASP A 253 -11.79 8.45 12.64
N ARG A 254 -12.97 7.86 12.35
CA ARG A 254 -13.88 8.26 11.28
C ARG A 254 -14.26 9.74 11.33
N GLN A 255 -14.57 10.27 12.53
CA GLN A 255 -14.95 11.68 12.66
C GLN A 255 -13.79 12.63 12.42
N ALA A 256 -12.59 12.26 12.88
CA ALA A 256 -11.38 13.05 12.66
C ALA A 256 -11.00 13.07 11.17
N VAL A 257 -11.06 11.92 10.51
CA VAL A 257 -10.83 11.79 9.06
C VAL A 257 -11.86 12.62 8.27
N ALA A 258 -13.14 12.53 8.59
CA ALA A 258 -14.19 13.29 7.91
C ALA A 258 -13.99 14.82 8.04
N ARG A 259 -13.61 15.31 9.23
CA ARG A 259 -13.29 16.74 9.44
C ARG A 259 -12.09 17.19 8.63
N GLU A 260 -11.05 16.37 8.57
CA GLU A 260 -9.84 16.70 7.81
C GLU A 260 -10.13 16.74 6.29
N LEU A 261 -10.89 15.79 5.77
CA LEU A 261 -11.33 15.81 4.37
C LEU A 261 -12.21 17.03 4.06
N ALA A 262 -13.15 17.40 4.95
CA ALA A 262 -13.95 18.60 4.78
C ALA A 262 -13.06 19.86 4.70
N ARG A 263 -12.06 19.97 5.59
CA ARG A 263 -11.06 21.06 5.56
C ARG A 263 -10.31 21.13 4.23
N LEU A 264 -9.97 19.97 3.64
CA LEU A 264 -9.26 19.90 2.36
C LEU A 264 -10.15 20.36 1.18
N HIS A 265 -11.48 20.19 1.27
CA HIS A 265 -12.42 20.79 0.33
C HIS A 265 -12.57 22.30 0.56
N GLU A 266 -12.69 22.74 1.81
CA GLU A 266 -12.85 24.15 2.18
C GLU A 266 -11.63 25.02 1.76
N ASN A 267 -10.41 24.47 1.89
CA ASN A 267 -9.20 25.19 1.50
C ASN A 267 -8.84 25.08 0.01
N GLY A 268 -9.69 24.41 -0.79
CA GLY A 268 -9.52 24.28 -2.24
C GLY A 268 -8.49 23.22 -2.70
N THR A 269 -7.98 22.38 -1.79
CA THR A 269 -7.14 21.23 -2.16
C THR A 269 -7.92 20.26 -3.06
N TYR A 270 -9.19 20.01 -2.71
CA TYR A 270 -10.12 19.25 -3.52
C TYR A 270 -11.29 20.09 -4.05
N PRO A 271 -11.85 19.76 -5.22
CA PRO A 271 -13.07 20.39 -5.71
C PRO A 271 -14.26 20.09 -4.77
N PRO A 272 -15.36 20.84 -4.87
CA PRO A 272 -16.56 20.60 -4.04
C PRO A 272 -17.09 19.19 -4.12
N THR A 273 -16.86 18.49 -5.23
CA THR A 273 -17.17 17.06 -5.40
C THR A 273 -16.08 16.38 -6.24
N LEU A 274 -15.66 15.17 -5.84
CA LEU A 274 -14.69 14.36 -6.59
C LEU A 274 -15.32 13.65 -7.79
N ARG A 275 -16.67 13.62 -7.85
CA ARG A 275 -17.44 12.88 -8.90
C ARG A 275 -17.76 13.75 -10.11
N SER A 276 -17.36 15.00 -10.10
CA SER A 276 -17.57 15.94 -11.22
C SER A 276 -16.50 15.81 -12.30
#